data_f6175c96a4be7e8f7216442114aa1ca3
#
_entry.id   f6175c96a4be7e8f7216442114aa1ca3
#
_cell.length_a   1.000
_cell.length_b   1.000
_cell.length_c   1.000
_cell.angle_alpha   90.00
_cell.angle_beta   90.00
_cell.angle_gamma   90.00
#
_symmetry.space_group_name_H-M   'P 1'
#
loop_
_entity.id
_entity.type
_entity.pdbx_description
1 polymer ?
#
loop_
_entity_poly.entity_id
_entity_poly.type
_entity_poly.pdbx_seq_one_letter_code
_entity_poly.pdbx_strand_id
1 'polypeptide(L)'
;LEKVKSRKENIFFPKESLQIYDLKSSAWAIETVDGQDVISGLTQNPKSLPPQYFYDDRGSQFFEQICELPEYYPTRTEAWILRQFSHEIAKMTGACELIELGSGSSTKTRLLLDAYQALGNKLRYVPIDVSGGILTESACDLLQDYPSLKIQGLVGTYEQALAQLKPTSLPSRMIFFLGSSLGNLTPQKCDRFFSQILAALDMGEYFLLGVDLQKPKQILEAAYNDARGVTAQFNLNMLEHLNQRFAGNFDIQRFEHWAFYNNRLNQIEMHLRCLETHTVCLEKLDLTVEFKARETIETEISRKFNLEVIQRELQVKGFKPLAVWTDPQEWFGLILSQKS
;
A
#
# COMPACT_ATOMS: atom_id res chain seq x y z
N LEU A 1 13.57 22.77 -18.47
CA LEU A 1 13.96 22.27 -17.15
C LEU A 1 12.88 22.62 -16.15
N GLU A 2 11.88 21.74 -15.97
CA GLU A 2 10.94 21.83 -14.85
C GLU A 2 11.65 21.40 -13.58
N LYS A 3 11.61 22.27 -12.56
CA LYS A 3 12.31 22.10 -11.30
C LYS A 3 11.47 21.23 -10.38
N VAL A 4 11.85 19.99 -10.16
CA VAL A 4 11.37 19.19 -9.02
C VAL A 4 12.24 19.59 -7.81
N LYS A 5 11.64 20.25 -6.80
CA LYS A 5 12.34 20.61 -5.57
C LYS A 5 12.26 19.48 -4.56
N SER A 6 13.39 18.89 -4.20
CA SER A 6 13.54 18.16 -2.94
C SER A 6 13.50 19.15 -1.77
N ARG A 7 12.88 18.79 -0.62
CA ARG A 7 12.89 19.62 0.61
C ARG A 7 14.28 19.76 1.24
N LYS A 8 15.27 18.95 0.85
CA LYS A 8 16.59 18.89 1.51
C LYS A 8 17.71 19.60 0.76
N GLU A 9 17.71 19.63 -0.57
CA GLU A 9 18.73 20.33 -1.38
C GLU A 9 18.21 20.61 -2.80
N ASN A 10 18.77 21.67 -3.48
CA ASN A 10 18.47 21.97 -4.89
C ASN A 10 19.21 21.00 -5.83
N ILE A 11 18.83 19.74 -5.81
CA ILE A 11 19.41 18.72 -6.70
C ILE A 11 18.60 18.72 -8.00
N PHE A 12 19.29 18.82 -9.13
CA PHE A 12 18.68 18.79 -10.47
C PHE A 12 18.95 17.42 -11.10
N PHE A 13 17.88 16.68 -11.40
CA PHE A 13 18.01 15.47 -12.18
C PHE A 13 17.72 15.74 -13.66
N PRO A 14 18.37 15.00 -14.60
CA PRO A 14 18.01 15.06 -16.00
C PRO A 14 16.54 14.70 -16.18
N LYS A 15 15.82 15.42 -17.04
CA LYS A 15 14.38 15.18 -17.35
C LYS A 15 14.10 13.74 -17.80
N GLU A 16 15.11 13.06 -18.31
CA GLU A 16 15.03 11.66 -18.76
C GLU A 16 15.13 10.64 -17.61
N SER A 17 15.63 11.06 -16.44
CA SER A 17 15.83 10.18 -15.28
C SER A 17 14.62 10.18 -14.34
N LEU A 18 13.86 11.30 -14.26
CA LEU A 18 12.69 11.43 -13.39
C LEU A 18 11.53 12.07 -14.14
N GLN A 19 10.41 11.37 -14.17
CA GLN A 19 9.13 11.87 -14.64
C GLN A 19 8.06 11.49 -13.63
N ILE A 20 7.24 12.45 -13.19
CA ILE A 20 6.13 12.19 -12.28
C ILE A 20 4.85 12.70 -12.93
N TYR A 21 3.83 11.84 -12.96
CA TYR A 21 2.52 12.11 -13.53
C TYR A 21 1.45 12.04 -12.46
N ASP A 22 0.67 13.10 -12.30
CA ASP A 22 -0.50 13.10 -11.45
C ASP A 22 -1.72 12.65 -12.28
N LEU A 23 -2.22 11.45 -11.96
CA LEU A 23 -3.33 10.83 -12.67
C LEU A 23 -4.69 11.43 -12.28
N LYS A 24 -4.77 12.16 -11.16
CA LYS A 24 -5.99 12.85 -10.72
C LYS A 24 -6.28 14.08 -11.55
N SER A 25 -5.24 14.72 -12.11
CA SER A 25 -5.35 15.92 -12.95
C SER A 25 -5.50 15.61 -14.43
N SER A 26 -5.49 14.36 -14.84
CA SER A 26 -5.57 13.96 -16.24
C SER A 26 -7.03 13.92 -16.73
N ALA A 27 -7.22 14.08 -18.06
CA ALA A 27 -8.54 13.98 -18.73
C ALA A 27 -9.25 12.61 -18.56
N TRP A 28 -8.61 11.66 -17.88
CA TRP A 28 -9.08 10.32 -17.53
C TRP A 28 -9.52 10.21 -16.07
N ALA A 29 -9.54 11.31 -15.30
CA ALA A 29 -10.12 11.34 -13.98
C ALA A 29 -11.60 10.95 -14.11
N ILE A 30 -11.96 9.76 -13.63
CA ILE A 30 -13.37 9.46 -13.34
C ILE A 30 -13.77 10.54 -12.34
N GLU A 31 -14.73 11.39 -12.68
CA GLU A 31 -15.30 12.38 -11.76
C GLU A 31 -15.97 11.63 -10.58
N THR A 32 -15.16 11.19 -9.64
CA THR A 32 -15.67 10.78 -8.34
C THR A 32 -15.82 12.06 -7.53
N VAL A 33 -17.03 12.34 -7.08
CA VAL A 33 -17.28 13.46 -6.14
C VAL A 33 -16.41 13.22 -4.92
N ASP A 34 -15.52 14.16 -4.62
CA ASP A 34 -14.59 14.05 -3.50
C ASP A 34 -15.38 13.83 -2.20
N GLY A 35 -15.04 12.78 -1.44
CA GLY A 35 -15.72 12.42 -0.20
C GLY A 35 -17.01 11.59 -0.34
N GLN A 36 -17.43 11.20 -1.55
CA GLN A 36 -18.60 10.32 -1.72
C GLN A 36 -18.45 8.98 -1.00
N ASP A 37 -17.22 8.45 -0.93
CA ASP A 37 -16.87 7.26 -0.18
C ASP A 37 -16.97 7.45 1.35
N VAL A 38 -16.66 8.66 1.85
CA VAL A 38 -16.87 9.04 3.25
C VAL A 38 -18.36 9.12 3.56
N ILE A 39 -19.15 9.78 2.71
CA ILE A 39 -20.62 9.85 2.87
C ILE A 39 -21.18 8.43 2.92
N SER A 40 -20.85 7.58 1.95
CA SER A 40 -21.33 6.21 1.88
C SER A 40 -20.92 5.40 3.11
N GLY A 41 -19.66 5.51 3.53
CA GLY A 41 -19.13 4.76 4.65
C GLY A 41 -19.70 5.19 6.01
N LEU A 42 -19.92 6.48 6.24
CA LEU A 42 -20.47 6.98 7.51
C LEU A 42 -21.99 6.88 7.62
N THR A 43 -22.70 6.73 6.49
CA THR A 43 -24.17 6.57 6.48
C THR A 43 -24.62 5.11 6.47
N GLN A 44 -23.74 4.17 6.17
CA GLN A 44 -24.06 2.74 6.23
C GLN A 44 -24.01 2.20 7.67
N ASN A 45 -24.49 0.97 7.85
CA ASN A 45 -24.41 0.23 9.11
C ASN A 45 -23.90 -1.20 8.86
N PRO A 46 -22.75 -1.61 9.44
CA PRO A 46 -21.83 -0.83 10.29
C PRO A 46 -21.14 0.30 9.51
N LYS A 47 -20.74 1.37 10.24
CA LYS A 47 -20.00 2.48 9.65
C LYS A 47 -18.57 2.08 9.28
N SER A 48 -18.04 2.64 8.20
CA SER A 48 -16.66 2.43 7.78
C SER A 48 -16.06 3.69 7.16
N LEU A 49 -14.74 3.72 7.10
CA LEU A 49 -13.97 4.75 6.38
C LEU A 49 -12.90 4.07 5.51
N PRO A 50 -12.67 4.56 4.29
CA PRO A 50 -11.65 4.00 3.41
C PRO A 50 -10.23 4.21 3.96
N PRO A 51 -9.35 3.19 3.93
CA PRO A 51 -7.98 3.29 4.45
C PRO A 51 -7.11 4.38 3.82
N GLN A 52 -7.46 4.86 2.62
CA GLN A 52 -6.73 5.95 1.96
C GLN A 52 -6.66 7.24 2.81
N TYR A 53 -7.63 7.45 3.71
CA TYR A 53 -7.66 8.61 4.61
C TYR A 53 -6.70 8.52 5.80
N PHE A 54 -6.00 7.40 5.97
CA PHE A 54 -4.85 7.32 6.88
C PHE A 54 -3.66 8.15 6.41
N TYR A 55 -3.46 8.26 5.08
CA TYR A 55 -2.21 8.68 4.46
C TYR A 55 -2.21 10.15 4.02
N ASP A 56 -2.43 11.07 4.99
CA ASP A 56 -1.93 12.43 4.89
C ASP A 56 -0.43 12.50 5.28
N ASP A 57 0.19 13.65 5.25
CA ASP A 57 1.61 13.80 5.59
C ASP A 57 1.91 13.26 7.01
N ARG A 58 1.03 13.51 7.98
CA ARG A 58 1.20 13.07 9.37
C ARG A 58 0.95 11.57 9.52
N GLY A 59 -0.09 11.05 8.89
CA GLY A 59 -0.40 9.63 8.90
C GLY A 59 0.72 8.80 8.26
N SER A 60 1.30 9.28 7.17
CA SER A 60 2.47 8.64 6.55
C SER A 60 3.67 8.59 7.51
N GLN A 61 3.91 9.65 8.29
CA GLN A 61 4.96 9.66 9.32
C GLN A 61 4.66 8.67 10.47
N PHE A 62 3.40 8.54 10.90
CA PHE A 62 3.03 7.52 11.87
C PHE A 62 3.24 6.11 11.32
N PHE A 63 2.91 5.87 10.05
CA PHE A 63 3.11 4.56 9.45
C PHE A 63 4.60 4.17 9.38
N GLU A 64 5.50 5.12 9.04
CA GLU A 64 6.94 4.87 9.12
C GLU A 64 7.38 4.51 10.54
N GLN A 65 6.85 5.19 11.57
CA GLN A 65 7.12 4.84 12.97
C GLN A 65 6.57 3.45 13.35
N ILE A 66 5.39 3.07 12.84
CA ILE A 66 4.82 1.73 13.03
C ILE A 66 5.78 0.67 12.45
N CYS A 67 6.33 0.91 11.26
CA CYS A 67 7.26 -0.01 10.61
C CYS A 67 8.53 -0.27 11.44
N GLU A 68 8.91 0.64 12.35
CA GLU A 68 10.05 0.49 13.26
C GLU A 68 9.71 -0.19 14.60
N LEU A 69 8.42 -0.39 14.91
CA LEU A 69 8.00 -0.99 16.17
C LEU A 69 8.41 -2.47 16.28
N PRO A 70 8.87 -2.91 17.45
CA PRO A 70 9.24 -4.32 17.66
C PRO A 70 8.04 -5.27 17.51
N GLU A 71 6.83 -4.82 17.81
CA GLU A 71 5.59 -5.60 17.65
C GLU A 71 5.18 -5.71 16.17
N TYR A 72 5.46 -4.71 15.33
CA TYR A 72 5.06 -4.69 13.92
C TYR A 72 6.04 -5.50 13.05
N TYR A 73 5.94 -6.82 13.10
CA TYR A 73 6.82 -7.75 12.40
C TYR A 73 6.73 -7.71 10.86
N PRO A 74 5.60 -7.34 10.19
CA PRO A 74 5.45 -7.54 8.75
C PRO A 74 6.56 -6.90 7.93
N THR A 75 6.90 -5.63 8.19
CA THR A 75 7.94 -4.90 7.44
C THR A 75 9.31 -5.56 7.53
N ARG A 76 9.76 -5.90 8.75
CA ARG A 76 11.09 -6.50 8.92
C ARG A 76 11.16 -7.94 8.40
N THR A 77 10.06 -8.69 8.48
CA THR A 77 9.99 -10.08 8.00
C THR A 77 10.04 -10.13 6.48
N GLU A 78 9.23 -9.31 5.80
CA GLU A 78 9.27 -9.18 4.34
C GLU A 78 10.64 -8.66 3.86
N ALA A 79 11.21 -7.67 4.53
CA ALA A 79 12.55 -7.18 4.21
C ALA A 79 13.63 -8.27 4.40
N TRP A 80 13.47 -9.17 5.39
CA TRP A 80 14.37 -10.32 5.56
C TRP A 80 14.27 -11.26 4.36
N ILE A 81 13.07 -11.62 3.90
CA ILE A 81 12.86 -12.47 2.72
C ILE A 81 13.51 -11.82 1.48
N LEU A 82 13.25 -10.53 1.26
CA LEU A 82 13.85 -9.81 0.14
C LEU A 82 15.39 -9.80 0.20
N ARG A 83 16.00 -9.59 1.37
CA ARG A 83 17.47 -9.66 1.52
C ARG A 83 18.05 -11.02 1.15
N GLN A 84 17.33 -12.10 1.43
CA GLN A 84 17.79 -13.44 1.12
C GLN A 84 17.60 -13.80 -0.37
N PHE A 85 16.50 -13.36 -0.97
CA PHE A 85 16.03 -13.94 -2.24
C PHE A 85 15.91 -12.94 -3.41
N SER A 86 16.14 -11.63 -3.22
CA SER A 86 16.06 -10.64 -4.31
C SER A 86 16.99 -10.97 -5.49
N HIS A 87 18.17 -11.52 -5.22
CA HIS A 87 19.09 -11.93 -6.28
C HIS A 87 18.56 -13.13 -7.08
N GLU A 88 17.89 -14.07 -6.43
CA GLU A 88 17.21 -15.19 -7.10
C GLU A 88 16.03 -14.68 -7.93
N ILE A 89 15.22 -13.77 -7.37
CA ILE A 89 14.13 -13.11 -8.10
C ILE A 89 14.66 -12.44 -9.36
N ALA A 90 15.71 -11.63 -9.26
CA ALA A 90 16.29 -10.92 -10.38
C ALA A 90 16.90 -11.86 -11.43
N LYS A 91 17.45 -13.01 -11.03
CA LYS A 91 17.91 -14.05 -11.97
C LYS A 91 16.75 -14.71 -12.72
N MET A 92 15.65 -15.00 -12.03
CA MET A 92 14.49 -15.68 -12.62
C MET A 92 13.75 -14.78 -13.61
N THR A 93 13.66 -13.48 -13.32
CA THR A 93 12.91 -12.52 -14.16
C THR A 93 13.76 -11.88 -15.25
N GLY A 94 15.09 -11.89 -15.10
CA GLY A 94 16.00 -11.22 -16.02
C GLY A 94 15.81 -9.70 -16.04
N ALA A 95 16.20 -9.05 -17.12
CA ALA A 95 16.03 -7.62 -17.28
C ALA A 95 14.54 -7.26 -17.41
N CYS A 96 13.97 -6.60 -16.42
CA CYS A 96 12.57 -6.19 -16.42
C CYS A 96 12.35 -4.79 -15.84
N GLU A 97 11.24 -4.17 -16.25
CA GLU A 97 10.74 -2.95 -15.66
C GLU A 97 10.05 -3.28 -14.30
N LEU A 98 10.44 -2.58 -13.27
CA LEU A 98 9.94 -2.78 -11.91
C LEU A 98 8.78 -1.81 -11.64
N ILE A 99 7.57 -2.33 -11.44
CA ILE A 99 6.36 -1.54 -11.19
C ILE A 99 5.87 -1.84 -9.77
N GLU A 100 5.92 -0.85 -8.88
CA GLU A 100 5.51 -1.03 -7.49
C GLU A 100 4.16 -0.38 -7.20
N LEU A 101 3.25 -1.14 -6.61
CA LEU A 101 1.97 -0.65 -6.16
C LEU A 101 2.06 -0.29 -4.67
N GLY A 102 1.82 0.99 -4.34
CA GLY A 102 1.97 1.51 -2.98
C GLY A 102 3.44 1.61 -2.58
N SER A 103 4.21 2.41 -3.32
CA SER A 103 5.67 2.48 -3.17
C SER A 103 6.13 3.07 -1.82
N GLY A 104 5.36 3.96 -1.21
CA GLY A 104 5.73 4.62 0.03
C GLY A 104 7.14 5.21 -0.02
N SER A 105 7.96 4.93 1.01
CA SER A 105 9.37 5.36 1.10
C SER A 105 10.34 4.56 0.23
N SER A 106 9.88 3.54 -0.50
CA SER A 106 10.69 2.64 -1.35
C SER A 106 11.87 1.98 -0.63
N THR A 107 11.82 1.85 0.69
CA THR A 107 12.92 1.27 1.49
C THR A 107 13.20 -0.19 1.12
N LYS A 108 12.15 -1.00 0.93
CA LYS A 108 12.28 -2.41 0.53
C LYS A 108 12.66 -2.58 -0.93
N THR A 109 12.25 -1.65 -1.78
CA THR A 109 12.54 -1.61 -3.22
C THR A 109 14.03 -1.58 -3.50
N ARG A 110 14.81 -0.93 -2.63
CA ARG A 110 16.28 -0.90 -2.72
C ARG A 110 16.89 -2.30 -2.77
N LEU A 111 16.33 -3.26 -2.03
CA LEU A 111 16.79 -4.65 -2.03
C LEU A 111 16.62 -5.33 -3.40
N LEU A 112 15.57 -4.98 -4.13
CA LEU A 112 15.38 -5.44 -5.51
C LEU A 112 16.32 -4.68 -6.46
N LEU A 113 16.38 -3.35 -6.37
CA LEU A 113 17.24 -2.53 -7.23
C LEU A 113 18.72 -2.95 -7.14
N ASP A 114 19.23 -3.21 -5.92
CA ASP A 114 20.57 -3.72 -5.69
C ASP A 114 20.83 -5.05 -6.42
N ALA A 115 19.86 -5.97 -6.33
CA ALA A 115 19.97 -7.27 -6.96
C ALA A 115 19.98 -7.18 -8.52
N TYR A 116 19.12 -6.34 -9.09
CA TYR A 116 19.10 -6.11 -10.54
C TYR A 116 20.35 -5.40 -11.03
N GLN A 117 20.85 -4.42 -10.27
CA GLN A 117 22.09 -3.70 -10.57
C GLN A 117 23.31 -4.64 -10.53
N ALA A 118 23.38 -5.53 -9.53
CA ALA A 118 24.45 -6.50 -9.39
C ALA A 118 24.52 -7.50 -10.57
N LEU A 119 23.41 -7.74 -11.26
CA LEU A 119 23.35 -8.54 -12.48
C LEU A 119 23.65 -7.74 -13.76
N GLY A 120 23.97 -6.44 -13.65
CA GLY A 120 24.22 -5.58 -14.79
C GLY A 120 22.99 -5.18 -15.61
N ASN A 121 21.79 -5.38 -15.05
CA ASN A 121 20.54 -5.04 -15.71
C ASN A 121 20.32 -3.52 -15.77
N LYS A 122 19.67 -3.06 -16.83
CA LYS A 122 19.18 -1.66 -16.88
C LYS A 122 18.07 -1.50 -15.86
N LEU A 123 18.16 -0.44 -15.05
CA LEU A 123 17.18 -0.13 -14.02
C LEU A 123 16.11 0.81 -14.57
N ARG A 124 14.87 0.36 -14.55
CA ARG A 124 13.68 1.15 -14.82
C ARG A 124 12.63 0.85 -13.76
N TYR A 125 12.13 1.89 -13.11
CA TYR A 125 11.22 1.77 -11.97
C TYR A 125 10.00 2.68 -12.13
N VAL A 126 8.84 2.12 -11.87
CA VAL A 126 7.55 2.81 -11.95
C VAL A 126 6.86 2.70 -10.60
N PRO A 127 7.16 3.62 -9.64
CA PRO A 127 6.43 3.71 -8.39
C PRO A 127 5.01 4.25 -8.62
N ILE A 128 4.04 3.64 -7.96
CA ILE A 128 2.64 4.05 -7.95
C ILE A 128 2.23 4.29 -6.51
N ASP A 129 1.76 5.50 -6.19
CA ASP A 129 1.27 5.83 -4.86
C ASP A 129 0.20 6.93 -4.90
N VAL A 130 -0.70 6.95 -3.93
CA VAL A 130 -1.71 8.01 -3.78
C VAL A 130 -1.13 9.29 -3.19
N SER A 131 0.00 9.17 -2.48
CA SER A 131 0.74 10.28 -1.86
C SER A 131 1.84 10.78 -2.80
N GLY A 132 1.57 11.86 -3.53
CA GLY A 132 2.55 12.48 -4.43
C GLY A 132 3.78 13.04 -3.72
N GLY A 133 3.64 13.46 -2.46
CA GLY A 133 4.75 13.98 -1.64
C GLY A 133 5.80 12.90 -1.36
N ILE A 134 5.36 11.78 -0.78
CA ILE A 134 6.25 10.66 -0.42
C ILE A 134 6.87 10.01 -1.67
N LEU A 135 6.08 9.85 -2.74
CA LEU A 135 6.56 9.31 -4.01
C LEU A 135 7.67 10.18 -4.60
N THR A 136 7.49 11.51 -4.60
CA THR A 136 8.49 12.46 -5.13
C THR A 136 9.78 12.43 -4.30
N GLU A 137 9.66 12.45 -2.96
CA GLU A 137 10.80 12.41 -2.05
C GLU A 137 11.59 11.11 -2.23
N SER A 138 10.91 9.96 -2.19
CA SER A 138 11.56 8.65 -2.35
C SER A 138 12.21 8.49 -3.73
N ALA A 139 11.58 8.99 -4.80
CA ALA A 139 12.17 8.97 -6.14
C ALA A 139 13.46 9.81 -6.24
N CYS A 140 13.49 10.98 -5.61
CA CYS A 140 14.69 11.80 -5.54
C CYS A 140 15.83 11.11 -4.76
N ASP A 141 15.50 10.48 -3.63
CA ASP A 141 16.50 9.76 -2.82
C ASP A 141 17.05 8.52 -3.58
N LEU A 142 16.18 7.79 -4.29
CA LEU A 142 16.59 6.67 -5.12
C LEU A 142 17.56 7.08 -6.25
N LEU A 143 17.33 8.22 -6.90
CA LEU A 143 18.22 8.71 -7.96
C LEU A 143 19.59 9.15 -7.47
N GLN A 144 19.73 9.52 -6.19
CA GLN A 144 21.04 9.79 -5.58
C GLN A 144 21.83 8.49 -5.41
N ASP A 145 21.17 7.41 -4.98
CA ASP A 145 21.82 6.11 -4.74
C ASP A 145 22.01 5.31 -6.04
N TYR A 146 21.11 5.49 -7.01
CA TYR A 146 21.12 4.80 -8.31
C TYR A 146 21.13 5.77 -9.49
N PRO A 147 22.28 6.39 -9.84
CA PRO A 147 22.35 7.44 -10.87
C PRO A 147 21.93 6.98 -12.29
N SER A 148 21.98 5.68 -12.56
CA SER A 148 21.56 5.09 -13.85
C SER A 148 20.06 4.72 -13.90
N LEU A 149 19.35 4.82 -12.77
CA LEU A 149 17.95 4.48 -12.66
C LEU A 149 17.09 5.47 -13.45
N LYS A 150 16.08 4.95 -14.15
CA LYS A 150 15.01 5.76 -14.75
C LYS A 150 13.74 5.55 -14.00
N ILE A 151 13.14 6.63 -13.49
CA ILE A 151 11.93 6.61 -12.69
C ILE A 151 10.79 7.29 -13.43
N GLN A 152 9.65 6.60 -13.51
CA GLN A 152 8.38 7.15 -13.98
C GLN A 152 7.32 7.00 -12.88
N GLY A 153 7.19 8.00 -12.01
CA GLY A 153 6.22 8.00 -10.91
C GLY A 153 4.80 8.26 -11.38
N LEU A 154 3.84 7.51 -10.88
CA LEU A 154 2.40 7.68 -11.15
C LEU A 154 1.68 7.95 -9.83
N VAL A 155 1.17 9.17 -9.66
CA VAL A 155 0.40 9.57 -8.47
C VAL A 155 -1.07 9.31 -8.71
N GLY A 156 -1.63 8.31 -8.03
CA GLY A 156 -3.02 7.91 -8.19
C GLY A 156 -3.35 6.56 -7.58
N THR A 157 -4.55 6.06 -7.82
CA THR A 157 -4.95 4.71 -7.39
C THR A 157 -4.37 3.63 -8.27
N TYR A 158 -4.35 2.39 -7.80
CA TYR A 158 -3.87 1.24 -8.58
C TYR A 158 -4.64 1.07 -9.88
N GLU A 159 -5.95 1.21 -9.83
CA GLU A 159 -6.84 1.09 -10.99
C GLU A 159 -6.49 2.11 -12.06
N GLN A 160 -6.30 3.37 -11.66
CA GLN A 160 -5.92 4.46 -12.58
C GLN A 160 -4.56 4.19 -13.22
N ALA A 161 -3.59 3.78 -12.40
CA ALA A 161 -2.21 3.59 -12.87
C ALA A 161 -2.08 2.35 -13.77
N LEU A 162 -2.66 1.21 -13.38
CA LEU A 162 -2.61 -0.03 -14.16
C LEU A 162 -3.25 0.13 -15.55
N ALA A 163 -4.34 0.89 -15.66
CA ALA A 163 -4.99 1.19 -16.93
C ALA A 163 -4.16 2.10 -17.87
N GLN A 164 -3.14 2.78 -17.35
CA GLN A 164 -2.31 3.74 -18.09
C GLN A 164 -0.85 3.27 -18.27
N LEU A 165 -0.52 2.05 -17.86
CA LEU A 165 0.81 1.53 -18.05
C LEU A 165 1.15 1.44 -19.56
N LYS A 166 2.25 2.07 -19.94
CA LYS A 166 2.74 2.05 -21.32
C LYS A 166 3.57 0.78 -21.55
N PRO A 167 3.68 0.32 -22.80
CA PRO A 167 4.60 -0.76 -23.13
C PRO A 167 6.02 -0.46 -22.63
N THR A 168 6.66 -1.47 -22.03
CA THR A 168 8.04 -1.34 -21.59
C THR A 168 9.02 -1.40 -22.76
N SER A 169 10.18 -0.75 -22.60
CA SER A 169 11.32 -0.88 -23.51
C SER A 169 12.28 -2.00 -23.09
N LEU A 170 12.01 -2.69 -21.98
CA LEU A 170 12.76 -3.84 -21.49
C LEU A 170 12.10 -5.14 -21.94
N PRO A 171 12.79 -6.27 -21.87
CA PRO A 171 12.25 -7.57 -22.31
C PRO A 171 10.95 -7.98 -21.64
N SER A 172 10.73 -7.55 -20.39
CA SER A 172 9.54 -7.87 -19.61
C SER A 172 9.30 -6.80 -18.53
N ARG A 173 8.22 -6.97 -17.78
CA ARG A 173 7.95 -6.21 -16.56
C ARG A 173 7.61 -7.12 -15.39
N MET A 174 7.84 -6.62 -14.19
CA MET A 174 7.37 -7.23 -12.96
C MET A 174 6.56 -6.19 -12.19
N ILE A 175 5.25 -6.46 -12.01
CA ILE A 175 4.43 -5.73 -11.05
C ILE A 175 4.65 -6.37 -9.70
N PHE A 176 4.87 -5.57 -8.65
CA PHE A 176 5.00 -6.09 -7.31
C PHE A 176 4.15 -5.31 -6.30
N PHE A 177 3.60 -6.05 -5.35
CA PHE A 177 2.71 -5.55 -4.32
C PHE A 177 3.14 -6.11 -2.97
N LEU A 178 3.87 -5.29 -2.23
CA LEU A 178 4.52 -5.64 -0.97
C LEU A 178 3.70 -5.17 0.25
N GLY A 179 4.22 -5.45 1.46
CA GLY A 179 3.61 -4.98 2.71
C GLY A 179 2.35 -5.73 3.11
N SER A 180 1.99 -6.81 2.42
CA SER A 180 0.70 -7.48 2.60
C SER A 180 -0.52 -6.57 2.39
N SER A 181 -0.37 -5.51 1.60
CA SER A 181 -1.46 -4.55 1.29
C SER A 181 -2.66 -5.22 0.62
N LEU A 182 -2.47 -6.40 0.01
CA LEU A 182 -3.58 -7.26 -0.45
C LEU A 182 -4.56 -7.61 0.68
N GLY A 183 -4.07 -7.70 1.92
CA GLY A 183 -4.87 -7.96 3.11
C GLY A 183 -5.92 -6.89 3.40
N ASN A 184 -5.73 -5.68 2.91
CA ASN A 184 -6.68 -4.57 3.10
C ASN A 184 -7.86 -4.62 2.11
N LEU A 185 -7.84 -5.60 1.21
CA LEU A 185 -8.90 -5.82 0.23
C LEU A 185 -9.84 -6.95 0.66
N THR A 186 -11.16 -6.72 0.55
CA THR A 186 -12.15 -7.80 0.68
C THR A 186 -11.93 -8.86 -0.41
N PRO A 187 -12.42 -10.11 -0.25
CA PRO A 187 -12.28 -11.13 -1.28
C PRO A 187 -12.74 -10.69 -2.68
N GLN A 188 -13.85 -9.95 -2.76
CA GLN A 188 -14.37 -9.42 -4.03
C GLN A 188 -13.46 -8.36 -4.65
N LYS A 189 -12.86 -7.50 -3.80
CA LYS A 189 -11.87 -6.51 -4.26
C LYS A 189 -10.56 -7.20 -4.70
N CYS A 190 -10.11 -8.24 -3.99
CA CYS A 190 -8.95 -9.05 -4.41
C CYS A 190 -9.17 -9.68 -5.79
N ASP A 191 -10.35 -10.25 -6.02
CA ASP A 191 -10.69 -10.86 -7.31
C ASP A 191 -10.59 -9.86 -8.45
N ARG A 192 -11.12 -8.66 -8.27
CA ARG A 192 -11.01 -7.55 -9.23
C ARG A 192 -9.56 -7.09 -9.40
N PHE A 193 -8.83 -6.95 -8.31
CA PHE A 193 -7.42 -6.55 -8.32
C PHE A 193 -6.56 -7.52 -9.15
N PHE A 194 -6.68 -8.82 -8.93
CA PHE A 194 -5.94 -9.81 -9.73
C PHE A 194 -6.31 -9.74 -11.21
N SER A 195 -7.57 -9.49 -11.54
CA SER A 195 -8.00 -9.30 -12.93
C SER A 195 -7.37 -8.06 -13.57
N GLN A 196 -7.19 -6.98 -12.81
CA GLN A 196 -6.54 -5.76 -13.27
C GLN A 196 -5.03 -5.96 -13.47
N ILE A 197 -4.36 -6.68 -12.56
CA ILE A 197 -2.93 -7.04 -12.72
C ILE A 197 -2.74 -7.88 -13.99
N LEU A 198 -3.59 -8.89 -14.19
CA LEU A 198 -3.53 -9.71 -15.41
C LEU A 198 -3.74 -8.89 -16.67
N ALA A 199 -4.68 -7.94 -16.66
CA ALA A 199 -4.93 -7.09 -17.82
C ALA A 199 -3.73 -6.17 -18.14
N ALA A 200 -2.97 -5.77 -17.12
CA ALA A 200 -1.83 -4.86 -17.22
C ALA A 200 -0.52 -5.56 -17.65
N LEU A 201 -0.44 -6.88 -17.48
CA LEU A 201 0.72 -7.69 -17.84
C LEU A 201 0.54 -8.34 -19.23
N ASP A 202 1.60 -8.51 -19.96
CA ASP A 202 1.65 -9.35 -21.14
C ASP A 202 1.97 -10.82 -20.76
N MET A 203 1.76 -11.76 -21.70
CA MET A 203 2.08 -13.17 -21.48
C MET A 203 3.56 -13.34 -21.15
N GLY A 204 3.86 -14.08 -20.09
CA GLY A 204 5.21 -14.32 -19.62
C GLY A 204 5.78 -13.24 -18.70
N GLU A 205 5.08 -12.13 -18.45
CA GLU A 205 5.46 -11.12 -17.48
C GLU A 205 5.12 -11.53 -16.04
N TYR A 206 5.65 -10.82 -15.05
CA TYR A 206 5.73 -11.30 -13.68
C TYR A 206 4.87 -10.48 -12.71
N PHE A 207 4.38 -11.18 -11.70
CA PHE A 207 3.75 -10.59 -10.51
C PHE A 207 4.41 -11.12 -9.24
N LEU A 208 4.94 -10.21 -8.41
CA LEU A 208 5.54 -10.53 -7.11
C LEU A 208 4.61 -10.01 -6.01
N LEU A 209 4.14 -10.92 -5.17
CA LEU A 209 3.16 -10.64 -4.13
C LEU A 209 3.70 -10.97 -2.74
N GLY A 210 3.67 -9.97 -1.84
CA GLY A 210 3.94 -10.16 -0.41
C GLY A 210 2.66 -10.35 0.39
N VAL A 211 2.59 -11.40 1.22
CA VAL A 211 1.41 -11.73 2.03
C VAL A 211 1.77 -12.09 3.47
N ASP A 212 1.07 -11.49 4.40
CA ASP A 212 1.14 -11.81 5.83
C ASP A 212 0.34 -13.09 6.10
N LEU A 213 1.00 -14.08 6.72
CA LEU A 213 0.44 -15.41 6.90
C LEU A 213 -0.32 -15.54 8.23
N GLN A 214 -1.23 -16.51 8.29
CA GLN A 214 -1.93 -16.87 9.51
C GLN A 214 -0.93 -17.35 10.57
N LYS A 215 -1.08 -16.86 11.80
CA LYS A 215 -0.21 -17.16 12.95
C LYS A 215 -0.97 -16.93 14.27
N PRO A 216 -0.37 -17.23 15.44
CA PRO A 216 -1.04 -17.05 16.72
C PRO A 216 -1.62 -15.64 16.91
N LYS A 217 -2.86 -15.57 17.39
CA LYS A 217 -3.63 -14.35 17.61
C LYS A 217 -2.87 -13.28 18.39
N GLN A 218 -2.12 -13.69 19.40
CA GLN A 218 -1.36 -12.77 20.26
C GLN A 218 -0.32 -11.98 19.49
N ILE A 219 0.36 -12.62 18.51
CA ILE A 219 1.35 -11.97 17.64
C ILE A 219 0.64 -10.97 16.71
N LEU A 220 -0.50 -11.39 16.14
CA LEU A 220 -1.28 -10.56 15.24
C LEU A 220 -1.83 -9.32 15.93
N GLU A 221 -2.45 -9.48 17.11
CA GLU A 221 -3.04 -8.36 17.84
C GLU A 221 -1.99 -7.39 18.40
N ALA A 222 -0.83 -7.90 18.85
CA ALA A 222 0.26 -7.05 19.33
C ALA A 222 0.77 -6.09 18.24
N ALA A 223 0.82 -6.54 16.98
CA ALA A 223 1.28 -5.72 15.86
C ALA A 223 0.37 -4.52 15.56
N TYR A 224 -0.90 -4.57 15.98
CA TYR A 224 -1.88 -3.50 15.78
C TYR A 224 -2.31 -2.80 17.07
N ASN A 225 -1.75 -3.22 18.22
CA ASN A 225 -1.97 -2.63 19.55
C ASN A 225 -0.62 -2.46 20.27
N ASP A 226 0.30 -1.74 19.63
CA ASP A 226 1.65 -1.55 20.16
C ASP A 226 1.65 -0.84 21.51
N ALA A 227 2.61 -1.19 22.37
CA ALA A 227 2.72 -0.63 23.73
C ALA A 227 2.98 0.88 23.76
N ARG A 228 3.52 1.46 22.67
CA ARG A 228 3.78 2.90 22.53
C ARG A 228 2.54 3.69 22.09
N GLY A 229 1.49 3.01 21.61
CA GLY A 229 0.27 3.63 21.10
C GLY A 229 0.44 4.39 19.78
N VAL A 230 1.45 4.06 18.98
CA VAL A 230 1.69 4.70 17.67
C VAL A 230 0.59 4.32 16.69
N THR A 231 0.18 3.02 16.69
CA THR A 231 -0.93 2.56 15.83
C THR A 231 -2.25 3.22 16.22
N ALA A 232 -2.48 3.45 17.52
CA ALA A 232 -3.65 4.18 17.98
C ALA A 232 -3.65 5.63 17.47
N GLN A 233 -2.51 6.31 17.50
CA GLN A 233 -2.37 7.66 16.96
C GLN A 233 -2.57 7.69 15.44
N PHE A 234 -2.04 6.71 14.72
CA PHE A 234 -2.25 6.55 13.28
C PHE A 234 -3.74 6.41 12.94
N ASN A 235 -4.46 5.55 13.69
CA ASN A 235 -5.89 5.33 13.47
C ASN A 235 -6.72 6.58 13.77
N LEU A 236 -6.46 7.25 14.89
CA LEU A 236 -7.15 8.48 15.27
C LEU A 236 -6.86 9.66 14.33
N ASN A 237 -5.66 9.71 13.74
CA ASN A 237 -5.29 10.75 12.78
C ASN A 237 -6.22 10.78 11.54
N MET A 238 -6.85 9.66 11.20
CA MET A 238 -7.85 9.63 10.12
C MET A 238 -8.97 10.66 10.35
N LEU A 239 -9.45 10.81 11.59
CA LEU A 239 -10.49 11.78 11.92
C LEU A 239 -9.99 13.23 11.81
N GLU A 240 -8.73 13.49 12.20
CA GLU A 240 -8.11 14.80 12.03
C GLU A 240 -7.97 15.14 10.53
N HIS A 241 -7.57 14.18 9.71
CA HIS A 241 -7.50 14.36 8.26
C HIS A 241 -8.87 14.69 7.65
N LEU A 242 -9.93 13.97 8.07
CA LEU A 242 -11.29 14.28 7.62
C LEU A 242 -11.74 15.69 8.06
N ASN A 243 -11.42 16.10 9.28
CA ASN A 243 -11.70 17.46 9.77
C ASN A 243 -11.04 18.53 8.88
N GLN A 244 -9.77 18.35 8.55
CA GLN A 244 -9.03 19.29 7.71
C GLN A 244 -9.56 19.32 6.27
N ARG A 245 -9.83 18.16 5.70
CA ARG A 245 -10.22 18.02 4.29
C ARG A 245 -11.64 18.47 4.03
N PHE A 246 -12.58 18.10 4.91
CA PHE A 246 -14.01 18.28 4.72
C PHE A 246 -14.65 19.29 5.68
N ALA A 247 -13.84 20.13 6.35
CA ALA A 247 -14.30 21.08 7.38
C ALA A 247 -15.17 20.37 8.45
N GLY A 248 -14.64 19.25 8.97
CA GLY A 248 -15.31 18.43 9.97
C GLY A 248 -15.07 18.92 11.40
N ASN A 249 -15.88 18.39 12.32
CA ASN A 249 -15.78 18.69 13.75
C ASN A 249 -15.68 17.43 14.62
N PHE A 250 -15.06 16.36 14.13
CA PHE A 250 -14.71 15.21 14.98
C PHE A 250 -13.90 15.67 16.18
N ASP A 251 -14.38 15.36 17.39
CA ASP A 251 -13.59 15.45 18.61
C ASP A 251 -12.84 14.13 18.82
N ILE A 252 -11.53 14.15 18.61
CA ILE A 252 -10.68 12.95 18.65
C ILE A 252 -10.71 12.29 20.03
N GLN A 253 -10.89 13.07 21.10
CA GLN A 253 -10.94 12.56 22.48
C GLN A 253 -12.20 11.74 22.79
N ARG A 254 -13.20 11.80 21.91
CA ARG A 254 -14.42 10.99 22.00
C ARG A 254 -14.31 9.66 21.27
N PHE A 255 -13.16 9.34 20.75
CA PHE A 255 -12.90 8.07 20.06
C PHE A 255 -11.67 7.39 20.64
N GLU A 256 -11.69 6.08 20.63
CA GLU A 256 -10.52 5.26 20.98
C GLU A 256 -10.22 4.25 19.86
N HIS A 257 -8.95 3.94 19.73
CA HIS A 257 -8.50 2.86 18.86
C HIS A 257 -8.90 1.50 19.44
N TRP A 258 -9.41 0.62 18.58
CA TRP A 258 -9.74 -0.75 18.93
C TRP A 258 -9.40 -1.67 17.77
N ALA A 259 -8.42 -2.55 17.96
CA ALA A 259 -8.02 -3.56 16.98
C ALA A 259 -8.09 -4.95 17.58
N PHE A 260 -8.59 -5.91 16.81
CA PHE A 260 -8.70 -7.31 17.21
C PHE A 260 -8.57 -8.25 16.02
N TYR A 261 -8.22 -9.50 16.29
CA TYR A 261 -8.19 -10.55 15.29
C TYR A 261 -9.53 -11.29 15.20
N ASN A 262 -10.16 -11.20 14.04
CA ASN A 262 -11.38 -11.94 13.70
C ASN A 262 -11.00 -13.34 13.18
N ASN A 263 -11.12 -14.35 14.05
CA ASN A 263 -10.79 -15.74 13.71
C ASN A 263 -11.66 -16.36 12.59
N ARG A 264 -12.88 -15.84 12.37
CA ARG A 264 -13.78 -16.37 11.34
C ARG A 264 -13.36 -15.91 9.94
N LEU A 265 -12.90 -14.67 9.85
CA LEU A 265 -12.49 -14.03 8.60
C LEU A 265 -10.97 -14.09 8.39
N ASN A 266 -10.21 -14.58 9.40
CA ASN A 266 -8.75 -14.60 9.40
C ASN A 266 -8.16 -13.23 9.10
N GLN A 267 -8.63 -12.19 9.79
CA GLN A 267 -8.18 -10.82 9.57
C GLN A 267 -8.07 -10.04 10.88
N ILE A 268 -7.17 -9.08 10.93
CA ILE A 268 -7.25 -7.98 11.89
C ILE A 268 -8.31 -7.02 11.39
N GLU A 269 -9.10 -6.51 12.31
CA GLU A 269 -10.02 -5.40 12.09
C GLU A 269 -9.61 -4.25 12.98
N MET A 270 -9.37 -3.08 12.38
CA MET A 270 -9.13 -1.83 13.09
C MET A 270 -10.39 -0.99 13.07
N HIS A 271 -10.73 -0.48 14.22
CA HIS A 271 -11.90 0.36 14.43
C HIS A 271 -11.54 1.61 15.24
N LEU A 272 -12.34 2.65 15.06
CA LEU A 272 -12.47 3.76 15.98
C LEU A 272 -13.78 3.59 16.73
N ARG A 273 -13.70 3.40 18.06
CA ARG A 273 -14.87 3.19 18.92
C ARG A 273 -15.27 4.51 19.59
N CYS A 274 -16.51 4.90 19.40
CA CYS A 274 -17.10 6.08 20.00
C CYS A 274 -17.29 5.89 21.52
N LEU A 275 -16.79 6.81 22.34
CA LEU A 275 -16.85 6.74 23.80
C LEU A 275 -18.16 7.25 24.35
N GLU A 276 -18.76 8.29 23.74
CA GLU A 276 -20.01 8.89 24.18
C GLU A 276 -20.88 9.33 22.98
N THR A 277 -22.18 9.32 23.16
CA THR A 277 -23.12 9.72 22.10
C THR A 277 -22.96 11.18 21.75
N HIS A 278 -22.70 11.48 20.47
CA HIS A 278 -22.58 12.85 19.95
C HIS A 278 -22.84 12.88 18.44
N THR A 279 -22.91 14.09 17.91
CA THR A 279 -23.12 14.34 16.47
C THR A 279 -21.88 14.99 15.87
N VAL A 280 -21.51 14.57 14.68
CA VAL A 280 -20.41 15.11 13.87
C VAL A 280 -20.96 15.69 12.59
N CYS A 281 -20.47 16.84 12.17
CA CYS A 281 -20.78 17.49 10.91
C CYS A 281 -19.50 17.57 10.06
N LEU A 282 -19.63 17.26 8.77
CA LEU A 282 -18.62 17.46 7.72
C LEU A 282 -19.20 18.48 6.72
N GLU A 283 -18.94 19.77 6.93
CA GLU A 283 -19.63 20.88 6.24
C GLU A 283 -19.49 20.80 4.72
N LYS A 284 -18.28 20.51 4.20
CA LYS A 284 -18.04 20.43 2.76
C LYS A 284 -18.76 19.26 2.07
N LEU A 285 -19.22 18.28 2.85
CA LEU A 285 -19.97 17.12 2.35
C LEU A 285 -21.48 17.24 2.59
N ASP A 286 -21.94 18.33 3.23
CA ASP A 286 -23.33 18.48 3.72
C ASP A 286 -23.79 17.24 4.50
N LEU A 287 -22.88 16.68 5.32
CA LEU A 287 -23.09 15.42 6.03
C LEU A 287 -23.10 15.65 7.55
N THR A 288 -24.20 15.23 8.18
CA THR A 288 -24.33 15.15 9.64
C THR A 288 -24.56 13.71 10.05
N VAL A 289 -23.73 13.21 10.97
CA VAL A 289 -23.74 11.82 11.44
C VAL A 289 -23.86 11.75 12.95
N GLU A 290 -24.83 11.01 13.45
CA GLU A 290 -24.93 10.65 14.87
C GLU A 290 -24.07 9.42 15.17
N PHE A 291 -23.30 9.48 16.23
CA PHE A 291 -22.56 8.37 16.82
C PHE A 291 -23.12 8.02 18.18
N LYS A 292 -23.43 6.75 18.38
CA LYS A 292 -23.84 6.25 19.72
C LYS A 292 -22.62 5.79 20.51
N ALA A 293 -22.69 5.88 21.81
CA ALA A 293 -21.66 5.31 22.68
C ALA A 293 -21.44 3.83 22.36
N ARG A 294 -20.18 3.43 22.22
CA ARG A 294 -19.69 2.10 21.80
C ARG A 294 -19.90 1.74 20.30
N GLU A 295 -20.51 2.62 19.51
CA GLU A 295 -20.55 2.43 18.06
C GLU A 295 -19.15 2.50 17.48
N THR A 296 -18.87 1.74 16.41
CA THR A 296 -17.56 1.68 15.81
C THR A 296 -17.59 2.13 14.35
N ILE A 297 -16.49 2.71 13.92
CA ILE A 297 -16.17 2.94 12.50
C ILE A 297 -15.08 1.94 12.15
N GLU A 298 -15.33 1.01 11.22
CA GLU A 298 -14.27 0.17 10.66
C GLU A 298 -13.36 1.03 9.79
N THR A 299 -12.08 1.07 10.11
CA THR A 299 -11.08 1.89 9.42
C THR A 299 -10.15 1.07 8.54
N GLU A 300 -9.89 -0.18 8.90
CA GLU A 300 -9.06 -1.10 8.13
C GLU A 300 -9.38 -2.55 8.44
N ILE A 301 -9.31 -3.40 7.43
CA ILE A 301 -9.12 -4.84 7.58
C ILE A 301 -7.71 -5.22 7.15
N SER A 302 -7.13 -6.24 7.78
CA SER A 302 -5.86 -6.82 7.35
C SER A 302 -5.94 -8.33 7.40
N ARG A 303 -6.29 -8.92 6.26
CA ARG A 303 -6.46 -10.36 6.08
C ARG A 303 -5.11 -11.07 6.23
N LYS A 304 -5.15 -12.25 6.85
CA LYS A 304 -3.99 -13.13 7.01
C LYS A 304 -4.19 -14.36 6.16
N PHE A 305 -3.20 -14.69 5.37
CA PHE A 305 -3.35 -15.65 4.28
C PHE A 305 -2.85 -17.03 4.68
N ASN A 306 -3.48 -18.06 4.13
CA ASN A 306 -2.91 -19.39 4.03
C ASN A 306 -2.14 -19.47 2.71
N LEU A 307 -0.87 -19.86 2.77
CA LEU A 307 0.04 -19.82 1.63
C LEU A 307 -0.39 -20.71 0.46
N GLU A 308 -0.92 -21.90 0.76
CA GLU A 308 -1.42 -22.80 -0.29
C GLU A 308 -2.70 -22.29 -0.95
N VAL A 309 -3.58 -21.66 -0.15
CA VAL A 309 -4.84 -21.13 -0.65
C VAL A 309 -4.60 -19.97 -1.60
N ILE A 310 -3.77 -19.00 -1.21
CA ILE A 310 -3.48 -17.83 -2.08
C ILE A 310 -2.75 -18.24 -3.36
N GLN A 311 -1.87 -19.25 -3.33
CA GLN A 311 -1.26 -19.78 -4.55
C GLN A 311 -2.30 -20.38 -5.50
N ARG A 312 -3.28 -21.13 -4.98
CA ARG A 312 -4.38 -21.67 -5.81
C ARG A 312 -5.26 -20.55 -6.38
N GLU A 313 -5.57 -19.52 -5.58
CA GLU A 313 -6.31 -18.36 -6.07
C GLU A 313 -5.58 -17.68 -7.25
N LEU A 314 -4.26 -17.48 -7.14
CA LEU A 314 -3.44 -16.95 -8.22
C LEU A 314 -3.49 -17.87 -9.47
N GLN A 315 -3.38 -19.19 -9.31
CA GLN A 315 -3.46 -20.15 -10.41
C GLN A 315 -4.81 -20.10 -11.13
N VAL A 316 -5.91 -20.09 -10.36
CA VAL A 316 -7.27 -20.00 -10.93
C VAL A 316 -7.47 -18.72 -11.73
N LYS A 317 -6.77 -17.64 -11.34
CA LYS A 317 -6.79 -16.36 -12.05
C LYS A 317 -5.95 -16.34 -13.34
N GLY A 318 -5.03 -17.27 -13.57
CA GLY A 318 -4.16 -17.28 -14.74
C GLY A 318 -2.71 -16.87 -14.44
N PHE A 319 -2.33 -16.89 -13.18
CA PHE A 319 -0.94 -16.77 -12.77
C PHE A 319 -0.35 -18.15 -12.50
N LYS A 320 0.82 -18.41 -13.02
CA LYS A 320 1.61 -19.61 -12.72
C LYS A 320 2.62 -19.25 -11.62
N PRO A 321 2.46 -19.74 -10.38
CA PRO A 321 3.50 -19.57 -9.37
C PRO A 321 4.81 -20.22 -9.82
N LEU A 322 5.89 -19.47 -9.75
CA LEU A 322 7.23 -19.92 -10.14
C LEU A 322 8.08 -20.26 -8.92
N ALA A 323 7.98 -19.43 -7.87
CA ALA A 323 8.71 -19.61 -6.63
C ALA A 323 7.94 -18.99 -5.46
N VAL A 324 8.19 -19.52 -4.28
CA VAL A 324 7.62 -19.07 -3.02
C VAL A 324 8.71 -19.07 -1.97
N TRP A 325 8.83 -17.97 -1.24
CA TRP A 325 9.80 -17.83 -0.15
C TRP A 325 9.07 -17.39 1.12
N THR A 326 9.53 -17.89 2.26
CA THR A 326 9.07 -17.49 3.59
C THR A 326 10.24 -17.14 4.47
N ASP A 327 9.98 -16.43 5.56
CA ASP A 327 10.92 -16.32 6.67
C ASP A 327 10.99 -17.64 7.47
N PRO A 328 11.99 -17.82 8.32
CA PRO A 328 12.18 -19.06 9.10
C PRO A 328 11.02 -19.41 10.03
N GLN A 329 10.19 -18.45 10.43
CA GLN A 329 9.01 -18.66 11.26
C GLN A 329 7.73 -18.88 10.45
N GLU A 330 7.81 -18.77 9.12
CA GLU A 330 6.65 -18.83 8.21
C GLU A 330 5.57 -17.78 8.56
N TRP A 331 6.03 -16.59 8.93
CA TRP A 331 5.12 -15.48 9.26
C TRP A 331 4.71 -14.67 8.05
N PHE A 332 5.54 -14.68 7.02
CA PHE A 332 5.31 -13.90 5.81
C PHE A 332 5.66 -14.74 4.57
N GLY A 333 4.93 -14.56 3.48
CA GLY A 333 5.19 -15.22 2.21
C GLY A 333 5.45 -14.21 1.10
N LEU A 334 6.42 -14.50 0.25
CA LEU A 334 6.68 -13.78 -0.99
C LEU A 334 6.49 -14.75 -2.14
N ILE A 335 5.60 -14.46 -3.07
CA ILE A 335 5.19 -15.34 -4.16
C ILE A 335 5.52 -14.68 -5.48
N LEU A 336 6.44 -15.27 -6.27
CA LEU A 336 6.69 -14.86 -7.65
C LEU A 336 5.83 -15.71 -8.58
N SER A 337 5.03 -15.05 -9.38
CA SER A 337 4.16 -15.69 -10.38
C SER A 337 4.37 -15.08 -11.76
N GLN A 338 4.01 -15.82 -12.80
CA GLN A 338 4.08 -15.40 -14.20
C GLN A 338 2.67 -15.46 -14.80
N LYS A 339 2.31 -14.48 -15.61
CA LYS A 339 1.08 -14.55 -16.41
C LYS A 339 1.21 -15.67 -17.44
N SER A 340 0.26 -16.62 -17.44
CA SER A 340 0.25 -17.83 -18.26
C SER A 340 -0.98 -17.91 -19.15
#